data_a9098f436ee4278295b999a587aa6f20
#
_entry.id   a9098f436ee4278295b999a587aa6f20
#
_cell.length_a   1.000
_cell.length_b   1.000
_cell.length_c   1.000
_cell.angle_alpha   90.00
_cell.angle_beta   90.00
_cell.angle_gamma   90.00
#
_symmetry.space_group_name_H-M   'P 1'
#
loop_
_entity.id
_entity.type
_entity.pdbx_description
1 polymer ?
#
loop_
_entity_poly.entity_id
_entity_poly.type
_entity_poly.pdbx_seq_one_letter_code
_entity_poly.pdbx_strand_id
1 'polypeptide(L)'
;MSHIPYTNVDWNKIPSKEYKGEKGSASSKTIQYPGLRIRLVEYSDGYLADHWCQKGHIVYCLSGELINEHQNGEVFVLKEGMSYVVSDGLSSHRSRTNKKVKLLIFDGDFLI
;
A
#
# COMPACT_ATOMS: atom_id res chain seq x y z
N MET A 1 -17.21 -10.51 -11.89
CA MET A 1 -16.45 -10.93 -10.71
C MET A 1 -15.53 -12.07 -11.06
N SER A 2 -14.32 -12.04 -10.53
CA SER A 2 -13.32 -13.07 -10.85
C SER A 2 -13.51 -14.31 -10.00
N HIS A 3 -13.22 -15.47 -10.58
CA HIS A 3 -13.16 -16.72 -9.85
C HIS A 3 -11.72 -16.97 -9.43
N ILE A 4 -11.47 -17.02 -8.12
CA ILE A 4 -10.14 -17.25 -7.57
C ILE A 4 -10.15 -18.61 -6.90
N PRO A 5 -9.41 -19.61 -7.42
CA PRO A 5 -9.35 -20.91 -6.78
C PRO A 5 -8.64 -20.80 -5.43
N TYR A 6 -8.90 -21.77 -4.54
CA TYR A 6 -8.16 -21.82 -3.28
C TYR A 6 -6.67 -21.85 -3.58
N THR A 7 -5.93 -20.93 -2.98
CA THR A 7 -4.49 -20.78 -3.19
C THR A 7 -3.81 -20.53 -1.86
N ASN A 8 -2.83 -21.35 -1.52
CA ASN A 8 -1.91 -21.05 -0.43
C ASN A 8 -0.83 -20.14 -0.95
N VAL A 9 -0.64 -19.01 -0.27
CA VAL A 9 0.39 -18.05 -0.64
C VAL A 9 1.48 -18.07 0.41
N ASP A 10 2.69 -18.41 0.00
CA ASP A 10 3.87 -18.26 0.83
C ASP A 10 4.60 -17.00 0.37
N TRP A 11 4.43 -15.93 1.12
CA TRP A 11 5.02 -14.63 0.78
C TRP A 11 6.54 -14.67 0.69
N ASN A 12 7.18 -15.62 1.39
CA ASN A 12 8.64 -15.76 1.33
C ASN A 12 9.12 -16.26 -0.03
N LYS A 13 8.24 -16.89 -0.80
CA LYS A 13 8.55 -17.41 -2.15
C LYS A 13 8.22 -16.42 -3.26
N ILE A 14 7.57 -15.33 -2.94
CA ILE A 14 7.24 -14.30 -3.93
C ILE A 14 8.42 -13.34 -4.05
N PRO A 15 8.94 -13.09 -5.28
CA PRO A 15 10.05 -12.18 -5.45
C PRO A 15 9.67 -10.76 -5.08
N SER A 16 10.61 -10.06 -4.45
CA SER A 16 10.47 -8.67 -4.08
C SER A 16 10.93 -7.78 -5.22
N LYS A 17 10.20 -6.70 -5.45
CA LYS A 17 10.56 -5.67 -6.42
C LYS A 17 10.78 -4.36 -5.68
N GLU A 18 11.89 -3.68 -5.99
CA GLU A 18 12.22 -2.43 -5.32
C GLU A 18 11.89 -1.21 -6.17
N TYR A 19 11.48 -0.16 -5.51
CA TYR A 19 11.18 1.14 -6.10
C TYR A 19 11.82 2.23 -5.27
N LYS A 20 12.27 3.28 -5.94
CA LYS A 20 12.73 4.47 -5.23
C LYS A 20 11.58 5.45 -5.07
N GLY A 21 11.46 6.04 -3.88
CA GLY A 21 10.59 7.19 -3.68
C GLY A 21 11.34 8.48 -4.05
N GLU A 22 10.73 9.61 -3.80
CA GLU A 22 11.42 10.90 -3.82
C GLU A 22 12.53 10.89 -2.78
N LYS A 23 12.27 10.23 -1.64
CA LYS A 23 13.25 9.89 -0.61
C LYS A 23 13.03 8.43 -0.23
N GLY A 24 14.10 7.73 0.14
CA GLY A 24 14.00 6.35 0.57
C GLY A 24 13.59 5.40 -0.53
N SER A 25 13.19 4.21 -0.13
CA SER A 25 12.82 3.13 -1.05
C SER A 25 11.65 2.31 -0.52
N ALA A 26 10.99 1.62 -1.43
CA ALA A 26 9.94 0.67 -1.13
C ALA A 26 10.27 -0.67 -1.75
N SER A 27 9.87 -1.75 -1.10
CA SER A 27 9.88 -3.09 -1.69
C SER A 27 8.46 -3.65 -1.69
N SER A 28 8.12 -4.41 -2.72
CA SER A 28 6.78 -4.92 -2.90
C SER A 28 6.81 -6.35 -3.40
N LYS A 29 5.98 -7.18 -2.79
CA LYS A 29 5.66 -8.52 -3.27
C LYS A 29 4.20 -8.50 -3.70
N THR A 30 3.93 -8.89 -4.93
CA THR A 30 2.60 -8.72 -5.54
C THR A 30 2.02 -10.04 -5.99
N ILE A 31 0.74 -10.24 -5.67
CA ILE A 31 -0.08 -11.31 -6.22
C ILE A 31 -1.18 -10.63 -7.04
N GLN A 32 -1.29 -11.04 -8.31
CA GLN A 32 -2.26 -10.46 -9.22
C GLN A 32 -3.28 -11.51 -9.65
N TYR A 33 -4.54 -11.19 -9.42
CA TYR A 33 -5.69 -11.92 -9.96
C TYR A 33 -6.49 -10.97 -10.84
N PRO A 34 -7.35 -11.48 -11.73
CA PRO A 34 -8.26 -10.60 -12.47
C PRO A 34 -9.11 -9.77 -11.49
N GLY A 35 -9.03 -8.46 -11.58
CA GLY A 35 -9.80 -7.55 -10.75
C GLY A 35 -9.36 -7.43 -9.29
N LEU A 36 -8.26 -8.06 -8.89
CA LEU A 36 -7.75 -8.00 -7.53
C LEU A 36 -6.23 -8.05 -7.50
N ARG A 37 -5.63 -7.12 -6.81
CA ARG A 37 -4.19 -7.11 -6.55
C ARG A 37 -3.94 -7.06 -5.05
N ILE A 38 -3.07 -7.94 -4.56
CA ILE A 38 -2.66 -7.97 -3.16
C ILE A 38 -1.16 -7.73 -3.10
N ARG A 39 -0.73 -6.77 -2.29
CA ARG A 39 0.69 -6.44 -2.16
C ARG A 39 1.12 -6.45 -0.70
N LEU A 40 2.25 -7.09 -0.45
CA LEU A 40 2.97 -6.94 0.81
C LEU A 40 4.08 -5.93 0.56
N VAL A 41 3.99 -4.77 1.20
CA VAL A 41 4.85 -3.61 0.91
C VAL A 41 5.64 -3.23 2.15
N GLU A 42 6.88 -2.87 1.95
CA GLU A 42 7.75 -2.39 3.01
C GLU A 42 8.38 -1.08 2.56
N TYR A 43 8.20 -0.02 3.35
CA TYR A 43 8.81 1.27 3.11
C TYR A 43 10.00 1.44 4.05
N SER A 44 11.11 1.97 3.52
CA SER A 44 12.31 2.24 4.30
C SER A 44 12.09 3.36 5.32
N ASP A 45 13.06 3.56 6.22
CA ASP A 45 13.13 4.77 7.01
C ASP A 45 13.17 5.98 6.07
N GLY A 46 12.43 7.03 6.41
CA GLY A 46 12.43 8.27 5.65
C GLY A 46 11.92 8.17 4.22
N TYR A 47 11.03 7.22 3.96
CA TYR A 47 10.41 7.10 2.65
C TYR A 47 9.45 8.26 2.37
N LEU A 48 9.46 8.74 1.14
CA LEU A 48 8.47 9.69 0.62
C LEU A 48 8.13 9.26 -0.80
N ALA A 49 6.85 9.00 -1.06
CA ALA A 49 6.39 8.62 -2.40
C ALA A 49 6.66 9.75 -3.40
N ASP A 50 7.00 9.37 -4.63
CA ASP A 50 7.41 10.30 -5.68
C ASP A 50 6.23 10.93 -6.44
N HIS A 51 5.01 10.55 -6.12
CA HIS A 51 3.81 11.09 -6.77
C HIS A 51 2.61 11.01 -5.85
N TRP A 52 1.59 11.81 -6.18
CA TRP A 52 0.28 11.75 -5.54
C TRP A 52 -0.55 10.65 -6.20
N CYS A 53 -1.16 9.81 -5.39
CA CYS A 53 -1.95 8.67 -5.85
C CYS A 53 -3.44 8.95 -5.68
N GLN A 54 -4.21 8.69 -6.73
CA GLN A 54 -5.67 8.80 -6.70
C GLN A 54 -6.35 7.43 -6.74
N LYS A 55 -5.57 6.37 -6.75
CA LYS A 55 -6.09 4.99 -6.76
C LYS A 55 -6.67 4.65 -5.40
N GLY A 56 -7.80 3.95 -5.41
CA GLY A 56 -8.39 3.40 -4.20
C GLY A 56 -7.60 2.22 -3.66
N HIS A 57 -7.60 2.08 -2.35
CA HIS A 57 -6.91 0.99 -1.65
C HIS A 57 -7.66 0.60 -0.39
N ILE A 58 -7.42 -0.64 0.02
CA ILE A 58 -7.61 -1.08 1.39
C ILE A 58 -6.22 -1.37 1.91
N VAL A 59 -5.79 -0.68 2.96
CA VAL A 59 -4.44 -0.77 3.50
C VAL A 59 -4.50 -1.15 4.97
N TYR A 60 -3.76 -2.18 5.34
CA TYR A 60 -3.61 -2.61 6.73
C TYR A 60 -2.15 -2.46 7.15
N CYS A 61 -1.91 -1.79 8.25
CA CYS A 61 -0.56 -1.60 8.80
C CYS A 61 -0.16 -2.79 9.64
N LEU A 62 0.81 -3.57 9.16
CA LEU A 62 1.32 -4.74 9.84
C LEU A 62 2.34 -4.39 10.91
N SER A 63 3.15 -3.38 10.69
CA SER A 63 4.13 -2.90 11.66
C SER A 63 4.58 -1.48 11.34
N GLY A 64 4.95 -0.73 12.36
CA GLY A 64 5.42 0.64 12.22
C GLY A 64 4.28 1.65 12.14
N GLU A 65 4.58 2.82 11.62
CA GLU A 65 3.64 3.93 11.45
C GLU A 65 3.75 4.49 10.04
N LEU A 66 2.64 4.47 9.31
CA LEU A 66 2.53 5.13 8.02
C LEU A 66 1.94 6.52 8.20
N ILE A 67 2.57 7.52 7.61
CA ILE A 67 2.00 8.85 7.52
C ILE A 67 1.40 8.98 6.12
N ASN A 68 0.10 9.23 6.06
CA ASN A 68 -0.61 9.38 4.81
C ASN A 68 -0.95 10.85 4.64
N GLU A 69 -0.27 11.52 3.70
CA GLU A 69 -0.50 12.92 3.40
C GLU A 69 -1.55 13.04 2.30
N HIS A 70 -2.49 13.96 2.47
CA HIS A 70 -3.48 14.30 1.45
C HIS A 70 -3.15 15.64 0.81
N GLN A 71 -3.43 15.76 -0.46
CA GLN A 71 -3.10 16.95 -1.23
C GLN A 71 -3.85 18.19 -0.74
N ASN A 72 -5.00 17.99 -0.06
CA ASN A 72 -5.75 19.08 0.57
C ASN A 72 -5.14 19.58 1.90
N GLY A 73 -4.02 18.99 2.33
CA GLY A 73 -3.32 19.36 3.55
C GLY A 73 -3.63 18.50 4.77
N GLU A 74 -4.61 17.62 4.70
CA GLU A 74 -4.89 16.68 5.78
C GLU A 74 -3.80 15.63 5.89
N VAL A 75 -3.53 15.20 7.12
CA VAL A 75 -2.53 14.16 7.40
C VAL A 75 -3.15 13.15 8.35
N PHE A 76 -3.01 11.88 8.00
CA PHE A 76 -3.49 10.78 8.82
C PHE A 76 -2.32 9.87 9.17
N VAL A 77 -2.32 9.35 10.40
CA VAL A 77 -1.30 8.40 10.86
C VAL A 77 -1.95 7.04 11.02
N LEU A 78 -1.37 6.06 10.35
CA LEU A 78 -1.81 4.67 10.40
C LEU A 78 -0.80 3.89 11.22
N LYS A 79 -1.19 3.48 12.42
CA LYS A 79 -0.35 2.70 13.32
C LYS A 79 -0.59 1.22 13.10
N GLU A 80 0.28 0.39 13.68
CA GLU A 80 0.12 -1.06 13.67
C GLU A 80 -1.30 -1.45 14.07
N GLY A 81 -1.95 -2.31 13.28
CA GLY A 81 -3.31 -2.76 13.52
C GLY A 81 -4.40 -1.85 12.95
N MET A 82 -4.04 -0.72 12.38
CA MET A 82 -4.99 0.21 11.78
C MET A 82 -5.06 0.02 10.27
N SER A 83 -6.20 0.44 9.71
CA SER A 83 -6.44 0.40 8.27
C SER A 83 -6.96 1.73 7.77
N TYR A 84 -6.73 2.01 6.47
CA TYR A 84 -7.54 3.00 5.79
C TYR A 84 -8.17 2.37 4.54
N VAL A 85 -9.30 2.92 4.13
CA VAL A 85 -10.07 2.44 2.98
C VAL A 85 -10.50 3.65 2.17
N VAL A 86 -10.29 3.61 0.88
CA VAL A 86 -10.74 4.67 -0.01
C VAL A 86 -11.01 4.11 -1.40
N SER A 87 -12.07 4.59 -2.05
CA SER A 87 -12.38 4.27 -3.44
C SER A 87 -11.56 5.12 -4.39
N ASP A 88 -11.49 4.70 -5.66
CA ASP A 88 -10.79 5.42 -6.70
C ASP A 88 -11.29 6.86 -6.82
N GLY A 89 -10.38 7.79 -6.98
CA GLY A 89 -10.69 9.20 -7.25
C GLY A 89 -11.22 10.01 -6.07
N LEU A 90 -11.39 9.42 -4.90
CA LEU A 90 -11.95 10.12 -3.73
C LEU A 90 -10.90 10.74 -2.82
N SER A 91 -9.64 10.54 -3.10
CA SER A 91 -8.55 11.25 -2.41
C SER A 91 -7.34 11.34 -3.32
N SER A 92 -6.51 12.34 -3.06
CA SER A 92 -5.18 12.43 -3.65
C SER A 92 -4.20 12.37 -2.49
N HIS A 93 -3.45 11.28 -2.40
CA HIS A 93 -2.65 10.97 -1.21
C HIS A 93 -1.28 10.43 -1.59
N ARG A 94 -0.36 10.48 -0.64
CA ARG A 94 0.95 9.84 -0.75
C ARG A 94 1.42 9.34 0.61
N SER A 95 2.25 8.31 0.58
CA SER A 95 2.83 7.70 1.78
C SER A 95 4.14 8.36 2.15
N ARG A 96 4.34 8.55 3.45
CA ARG A 96 5.58 9.03 4.03
C ARG A 96 5.85 8.27 5.32
N THR A 97 7.12 8.03 5.62
CA THR A 97 7.51 7.34 6.86
C THR A 97 8.65 8.07 7.55
N ASN A 98 8.71 7.94 8.87
CA ASN A 98 9.91 8.29 9.64
C ASN A 98 10.77 7.05 9.82
N LYS A 99 10.16 5.95 10.20
CA LYS A 99 10.79 4.64 10.37
C LYS A 99 10.13 3.63 9.43
N LYS A 100 10.80 2.53 9.22
CA LYS A 100 10.33 1.41 8.40
C LYS A 100 8.91 1.01 8.74
N VAL A 101 8.11 0.77 7.71
CA VAL A 101 6.70 0.38 7.82
C VAL A 101 6.43 -0.82 6.92
N LYS A 102 5.60 -1.72 7.40
CA LYS A 102 5.16 -2.88 6.63
C LYS A 102 3.65 -2.84 6.49
N LEU A 103 3.17 -2.98 5.27
CA LEU A 103 1.76 -2.85 4.92
C LEU A 103 1.27 -4.02 4.10
N LEU A 104 -0.02 -4.33 4.23
CA LEU A 104 -0.73 -5.19 3.31
C LEU A 104 -1.74 -4.32 2.56
N ILE A 105 -1.67 -4.32 1.22
CA ILE A 105 -2.47 -3.43 0.37
C ILE A 105 -3.29 -4.26 -0.60
N PHE A 106 -4.60 -3.97 -0.63
CA PHE A 106 -5.54 -4.57 -1.58
C PHE A 106 -6.09 -3.48 -2.48
N ASP A 107 -6.08 -3.72 -3.79
CA ASP A 107 -6.79 -2.87 -4.73
C ASP A 107 -7.35 -3.70 -5.90
N GLY A 108 -8.23 -3.09 -6.68
CA GLY A 108 -8.89 -3.78 -7.78
C GLY A 108 -10.14 -3.07 -8.24
N ASP A 109 -10.92 -3.77 -9.06
CA ASP A 109 -12.12 -3.22 -9.71
C ASP A 109 -13.26 -2.89 -8.76
N PHE A 110 -13.22 -3.44 -7.55
CA PHE A 110 -14.29 -3.29 -6.57
C PHE A 110 -14.26 -1.96 -5.82
N LEU A 111 -13.25 -1.12 -6.04
CA LEU A 111 -13.08 0.17 -5.35
C LEU A 111 -13.51 1.37 -6.20
N ILE A 112 -14.47 1.16 -7.03
CA ILE A 112 -15.02 2.21 -7.88
C ILE A 112 -16.19 2.94 -7.22
#